data_3209d3c20994d21ce5ce7615d826c1af
#
_entry.id   3209d3c20994d21ce5ce7615d826c1af
#
_cell.length_a   1.000
_cell.length_b   1.000
_cell.length_c   1.000
_cell.angle_alpha   90.00
_cell.angle_beta   90.00
_cell.angle_gamma   90.00
#
_symmetry.space_group_name_H-M   'P 1'
#
loop_
_entity.id
_entity.type
_entity.pdbx_description
1 polymer ?
#
loop_
_entity_poly.entity_id
_entity_poly.type
_entity_poly.pdbx_seq_one_letter_code
_entity_poly.pdbx_strand_id
1 'polypeptide(L)'
;MCLRPGSLPIVKEVEAAVLDAGRRLADAGWQVEEIEDVPSLNEAADVQERLWLGDGFAELSEAAARDGDPGALAVVSAYRTKAATFRCDEVARALLQRATVTREWRLFLAEHPVLLLPVSAELPFPDGLDLEGEGGFWRVWKAQLVQRGLPAMGLPGLTVSTKLIGSIPVGVQIVAGHFREDLCLLAGKAIEARGTPVAPIDPGG
;
A
#
# COMPACT_ATOMS: atom_id res chain seq x y z
N MET A 1 -1.07 -4.14 15.40
CA MET A 1 -0.20 -4.08 14.20
C MET A 1 -0.15 -5.42 13.50
N CYS A 2 -0.05 -5.43 12.18
CA CYS A 2 0.12 -6.65 11.41
C CYS A 2 1.43 -6.57 10.59
N LEU A 3 2.33 -7.53 10.83
CA LEU A 3 3.65 -7.54 10.19
C LEU A 3 3.60 -8.10 8.77
N ARG A 4 2.74 -9.09 8.53
CA ARG A 4 2.67 -9.83 7.26
C ARG A 4 1.25 -9.89 6.70
N PRO A 5 0.68 -8.75 6.32
CA PRO A 5 -0.69 -8.69 5.81
C PRO A 5 -0.82 -9.54 4.54
N GLY A 6 -1.86 -10.37 4.48
CA GLY A 6 -2.12 -11.24 3.33
C GLY A 6 -1.03 -12.30 3.09
N SER A 7 -0.29 -12.70 4.14
CA SER A 7 0.84 -13.64 4.06
C SER A 7 1.97 -13.17 3.14
N LEU A 8 2.08 -11.86 2.92
CA LEU A 8 3.11 -11.25 2.08
C LEU A 8 4.50 -11.46 2.74
N PRO A 9 5.49 -12.04 2.03
CA PRO A 9 6.84 -12.14 2.55
C PRO A 9 7.46 -10.73 2.64
N ILE A 10 7.80 -10.33 3.86
CA ILE A 10 8.33 -8.99 4.17
C ILE A 10 9.82 -9.11 4.48
N VAL A 11 10.63 -8.18 3.95
CA VAL A 11 12.05 -8.11 4.31
C VAL A 11 12.22 -7.65 5.75
N LYS A 12 13.28 -8.12 6.41
CA LYS A 12 13.54 -7.90 7.84
C LYS A 12 13.61 -6.42 8.22
N GLU A 13 14.11 -5.59 7.35
CA GLU A 13 14.27 -4.17 7.56
C GLU A 13 12.91 -3.45 7.65
N VAL A 14 11.97 -3.85 6.80
CA VAL A 14 10.59 -3.33 6.81
C VAL A 14 9.84 -3.86 8.04
N GLU A 15 9.97 -5.15 8.34
CA GLU A 15 9.40 -5.75 9.56
C GLU A 15 9.90 -5.00 10.81
N ALA A 16 11.21 -4.74 10.90
CA ALA A 16 11.80 -3.99 12.00
C ALA A 16 11.29 -2.54 12.09
N ALA A 17 10.89 -1.91 10.99
CA ALA A 17 10.29 -0.58 11.00
C ALA A 17 8.87 -0.60 11.61
N VAL A 18 8.06 -1.60 11.29
CA VAL A 18 6.72 -1.76 11.88
C VAL A 18 6.80 -2.04 13.37
N LEU A 19 7.71 -2.94 13.78
CA LEU A 19 7.96 -3.23 15.20
C LEU A 19 8.43 -2.00 15.98
N ASP A 20 9.30 -1.19 15.37
CA ASP A 20 9.77 0.06 15.99
C ASP A 20 8.63 1.09 16.16
N ALA A 21 7.80 1.27 15.13
CA ALA A 21 6.62 2.13 15.22
C ALA A 21 5.64 1.66 16.30
N GLY A 22 5.42 0.34 16.39
CA GLY A 22 4.59 -0.26 17.45
C GLY A 22 5.13 0.04 18.86
N ARG A 23 6.45 -0.09 19.08
CA ARG A 23 7.10 0.29 20.36
C ARG A 23 6.92 1.77 20.66
N ARG A 24 7.11 2.65 19.69
CA ARG A 24 6.93 4.11 19.85
C ARG A 24 5.52 4.47 20.26
N LEU A 25 4.51 3.80 19.70
CA LEU A 25 3.12 3.97 20.12
C LEU A 25 2.90 3.46 21.54
N ALA A 26 3.40 2.28 21.89
CA ALA A 26 3.29 1.74 23.24
C ALA A 26 3.93 2.66 24.29
N ASP A 27 5.12 3.20 24.01
CA ASP A 27 5.80 4.19 24.85
C ASP A 27 5.04 5.51 24.96
N ALA A 28 4.18 5.84 24.00
CA ALA A 28 3.28 6.99 24.02
C ALA A 28 1.94 6.70 24.73
N GLY A 29 1.78 5.51 25.30
CA GLY A 29 0.60 5.10 26.07
C GLY A 29 -0.51 4.42 25.26
N TRP A 30 -0.25 4.04 23.99
CA TRP A 30 -1.19 3.28 23.19
C TRP A 30 -1.13 1.80 23.57
N GLN A 31 -2.28 1.13 23.56
CA GLN A 31 -2.32 -0.32 23.64
C GLN A 31 -2.00 -0.89 22.26
N VAL A 32 -0.88 -1.59 22.13
CA VAL A 32 -0.41 -2.15 20.85
C VAL A 32 -0.43 -3.67 20.95
N GLU A 33 -1.17 -4.28 20.05
CA GLU A 33 -1.27 -5.72 19.89
C GLU A 33 -0.71 -6.13 18.53
N GLU A 34 0.06 -7.20 18.48
CA GLU A 34 0.45 -7.85 17.23
C GLU A 34 -0.62 -8.86 16.84
N ILE A 35 -1.15 -8.72 15.64
CA ILE A 35 -2.20 -9.60 15.11
C ILE A 35 -1.75 -10.17 13.77
N GLU A 36 -2.08 -11.42 13.52
CA GLU A 36 -1.79 -12.09 12.25
C GLU A 36 -2.97 -11.97 11.29
N ASP A 37 -4.19 -12.08 11.83
CA ASP A 37 -5.42 -12.08 11.05
C ASP A 37 -5.98 -10.67 10.87
N VAL A 38 -5.87 -10.15 9.67
CA VAL A 38 -6.57 -8.94 9.20
C VAL A 38 -7.51 -9.35 8.05
N PRO A 39 -8.60 -8.61 7.81
CA PRO A 39 -9.44 -8.89 6.64
C PRO A 39 -8.61 -8.88 5.36
N SER A 40 -9.04 -9.64 4.36
CA SER A 40 -8.23 -9.96 3.19
C SER A 40 -7.82 -8.72 2.39
N LEU A 41 -6.54 -8.36 2.46
CA LEU A 41 -5.93 -7.36 1.57
C LEU A 41 -5.80 -7.86 0.13
N ASN A 42 -5.66 -9.17 -0.06
CA ASN A 42 -5.63 -9.75 -1.41
C ASN A 42 -6.97 -9.53 -2.12
N GLU A 43 -8.10 -9.76 -1.45
CA GLU A 43 -9.42 -9.50 -2.03
C GLU A 43 -9.64 -8.00 -2.30
N ALA A 44 -9.21 -7.14 -1.40
CA ALA A 44 -9.28 -5.69 -1.60
C ALA A 44 -8.42 -5.25 -2.80
N ALA A 45 -7.21 -5.79 -2.94
CA ALA A 45 -6.34 -5.52 -4.08
C ALA A 45 -6.90 -6.04 -5.39
N ASP A 46 -7.53 -7.24 -5.39
CA ASP A 46 -8.22 -7.79 -6.54
C ASP A 46 -9.41 -6.93 -6.97
N VAL A 47 -10.18 -6.42 -6.01
CA VAL A 47 -11.27 -5.47 -6.29
C VAL A 47 -10.71 -4.19 -6.91
N GLN A 48 -9.68 -3.61 -6.33
CA GLN A 48 -9.05 -2.40 -6.86
C GLN A 48 -8.50 -2.62 -8.27
N GLU A 49 -7.84 -3.74 -8.51
CA GLU A 49 -7.30 -4.10 -9.82
C GLU A 49 -8.41 -4.16 -10.88
N ARG A 50 -9.53 -4.86 -10.59
CA ARG A 50 -10.65 -4.98 -11.52
C ARG A 50 -11.35 -3.65 -11.79
N LEU A 51 -11.51 -2.81 -10.76
CA LEU A 51 -12.10 -1.49 -10.92
C LEU A 51 -11.19 -0.58 -11.74
N TRP A 52 -9.89 -0.66 -11.52
CA TRP A 52 -8.91 0.21 -12.15
C TRP A 52 -8.63 -0.19 -13.60
N LEU A 53 -8.50 -1.50 -13.86
CA LEU A 53 -8.20 -2.00 -15.22
C LEU A 53 -9.46 -2.25 -16.06
N GLY A 54 -10.64 -2.28 -15.44
CA GLY A 54 -11.88 -2.68 -16.10
C GLY A 54 -12.48 -1.64 -17.04
N ASP A 55 -12.00 -0.39 -17.04
CA ASP A 55 -12.40 0.65 -17.97
C ASP A 55 -11.70 0.55 -19.35
N GLY A 56 -10.78 -0.44 -19.50
CA GLY A 56 -10.09 -0.74 -20.73
C GLY A 56 -8.83 0.06 -20.99
N PHE A 57 -8.44 0.96 -20.08
CA PHE A 57 -7.18 1.73 -20.19
C PHE A 57 -7.00 2.53 -21.50
N ALA A 58 -8.08 2.85 -22.21
CA ALA A 58 -7.99 3.51 -23.49
C ALA A 58 -7.35 4.91 -23.37
N GLU A 59 -7.89 5.75 -22.50
CA GLU A 59 -7.40 7.13 -22.32
C GLU A 59 -5.97 7.17 -21.81
N LEU A 60 -5.60 6.30 -20.84
CA LEU A 60 -4.24 6.22 -20.33
C LEU A 60 -3.26 5.74 -21.40
N SER A 61 -3.69 4.79 -22.25
CA SER A 61 -2.88 4.31 -23.37
C SER A 61 -2.63 5.40 -24.40
N GLU A 62 -3.64 6.21 -24.70
CA GLU A 62 -3.51 7.34 -25.60
C GLU A 62 -2.60 8.45 -25.01
N ALA A 63 -2.71 8.70 -23.71
CA ALA A 63 -1.84 9.65 -23.01
C ALA A 63 -0.38 9.19 -23.06
N ALA A 64 -0.09 7.95 -22.69
CA ALA A 64 1.25 7.39 -22.75
C ALA A 64 1.83 7.41 -24.19
N ALA A 65 0.98 7.13 -25.18
CA ALA A 65 1.42 7.19 -26.59
C ALA A 65 1.73 8.62 -27.04
N ARG A 66 0.99 9.62 -26.56
CA ARG A 66 1.27 11.05 -26.88
C ARG A 66 2.56 11.53 -26.23
N ASP A 67 2.81 11.11 -24.97
CA ASP A 67 4.02 11.50 -24.24
C ASP A 67 5.27 10.83 -24.81
N GLY A 68 5.11 9.63 -25.36
CA GLY A 68 6.20 8.89 -25.99
C GLY A 68 7.24 8.35 -25.01
N ASP A 69 6.93 8.36 -23.70
CA ASP A 69 7.81 7.81 -22.66
C ASP A 69 7.83 6.27 -22.74
N PRO A 70 8.99 5.64 -23.01
CA PRO A 70 9.09 4.19 -23.12
C PRO A 70 8.70 3.45 -21.82
N GLY A 71 8.97 4.05 -20.65
CA GLY A 71 8.60 3.50 -19.34
C GLY A 71 7.08 3.46 -19.15
N ALA A 72 6.41 4.58 -19.40
CA ALA A 72 4.96 4.67 -19.35
C ALA A 72 4.30 3.67 -20.32
N LEU A 73 4.84 3.55 -21.54
CA LEU A 73 4.34 2.59 -22.54
C LEU A 73 4.50 1.14 -22.07
N ALA A 74 5.63 0.79 -21.45
CA ALA A 74 5.86 -0.56 -20.91
C ALA A 74 4.87 -0.91 -19.81
N VAL A 75 4.67 -0.01 -18.84
CA VAL A 75 3.72 -0.19 -17.72
C VAL A 75 2.28 -0.31 -18.24
N VAL A 76 1.85 0.58 -19.13
CA VAL A 76 0.51 0.52 -19.73
C VAL A 76 0.30 -0.77 -20.51
N SER A 77 1.32 -1.27 -21.22
CA SER A 77 1.27 -2.56 -21.93
C SER A 77 1.05 -3.73 -20.98
N ALA A 78 1.75 -3.75 -19.82
CA ALA A 78 1.57 -4.76 -18.80
C ALA A 78 0.14 -4.76 -18.23
N TYR A 79 -0.41 -3.58 -17.92
CA TYR A 79 -1.80 -3.45 -17.48
C TYR A 79 -2.81 -3.91 -18.53
N ARG A 80 -2.61 -3.55 -19.80
CA ARG A 80 -3.50 -3.99 -20.89
C ARG A 80 -3.49 -5.50 -21.05
N THR A 81 -2.33 -6.14 -20.92
CA THR A 81 -2.23 -7.59 -20.96
C THR A 81 -3.05 -8.23 -19.84
N LYS A 82 -2.99 -7.66 -18.64
CA LYS A 82 -3.82 -8.13 -17.52
C LYS A 82 -5.31 -7.85 -17.75
N ALA A 83 -5.68 -6.65 -18.17
CA ALA A 83 -7.06 -6.26 -18.45
C ALA A 83 -7.72 -7.16 -19.51
N ALA A 84 -6.97 -7.60 -20.52
CA ALA A 84 -7.45 -8.49 -21.56
C ALA A 84 -7.88 -9.88 -21.03
N THR A 85 -7.48 -10.26 -19.82
CA THR A 85 -7.95 -11.48 -19.16
C THR A 85 -9.30 -11.34 -18.48
N PHE A 86 -9.82 -10.13 -18.35
CA PHE A 86 -11.07 -9.85 -17.64
C PHE A 86 -12.29 -10.17 -18.49
N ARG A 87 -13.31 -10.66 -17.82
CA ARG A 87 -14.64 -10.85 -18.42
C ARG A 87 -15.39 -9.51 -18.47
N CYS A 88 -16.37 -9.42 -19.34
CA CYS A 88 -17.16 -8.20 -19.47
C CYS A 88 -17.96 -7.81 -18.21
N ASP A 89 -18.17 -8.75 -17.26
CA ASP A 89 -18.91 -8.52 -16.01
C ASP A 89 -17.98 -8.28 -14.78
N GLU A 90 -16.66 -8.23 -14.98
CA GLU A 90 -15.70 -8.12 -13.86
C GLU A 90 -15.85 -6.83 -13.04
N VAL A 91 -16.09 -5.69 -13.70
CA VAL A 91 -16.31 -4.42 -13.00
C VAL A 91 -17.57 -4.47 -12.11
N ALA A 92 -18.66 -5.02 -12.64
CA ALA A 92 -19.90 -5.16 -11.88
C ALA A 92 -19.72 -6.09 -10.67
N ARG A 93 -19.00 -7.20 -10.84
CA ARG A 93 -18.66 -8.13 -9.76
C ARG A 93 -17.75 -7.47 -8.72
N ALA A 94 -16.75 -6.71 -9.16
CA ALA A 94 -15.85 -5.99 -8.28
C ALA A 94 -16.59 -4.96 -7.42
N LEU A 95 -17.58 -4.24 -7.97
CA LEU A 95 -18.42 -3.31 -7.21
C LEU A 95 -19.24 -4.03 -6.10
N LEU A 96 -19.78 -5.21 -6.39
CA LEU A 96 -20.48 -6.01 -5.38
C LEU A 96 -19.51 -6.52 -4.30
N GLN A 97 -18.35 -7.05 -4.70
CA GLN A 97 -17.33 -7.55 -3.78
C GLN A 97 -16.74 -6.42 -2.93
N ARG A 98 -16.60 -5.22 -3.50
CA ARG A 98 -16.15 -4.03 -2.77
C ARG A 98 -17.00 -3.76 -1.53
N ALA A 99 -18.32 -3.90 -1.63
CA ALA A 99 -19.23 -3.69 -0.51
C ALA A 99 -18.95 -4.69 0.63
N THR A 100 -18.69 -5.96 0.30
CA THR A 100 -18.37 -7.02 1.26
C THR A 100 -17.03 -6.73 1.95
N VAL A 101 -15.98 -6.53 1.18
CA VAL A 101 -14.63 -6.25 1.70
C VAL A 101 -14.64 -4.98 2.57
N THR A 102 -15.28 -3.90 2.11
CA THR A 102 -15.39 -2.66 2.89
C THR A 102 -16.12 -2.89 4.22
N ARG A 103 -17.18 -3.72 4.24
CA ARG A 103 -17.90 -4.05 5.46
C ARG A 103 -17.02 -4.82 6.45
N GLU A 104 -16.27 -5.82 5.99
CA GLU A 104 -15.36 -6.60 6.84
C GLU A 104 -14.30 -5.71 7.49
N TRP A 105 -13.66 -4.85 6.70
CA TRP A 105 -12.68 -3.89 7.21
C TRP A 105 -13.29 -2.88 8.19
N ARG A 106 -14.51 -2.43 7.96
CA ARG A 106 -15.21 -1.54 8.91
C ARG A 106 -15.48 -2.21 10.24
N LEU A 107 -15.89 -3.48 10.25
CA LEU A 107 -16.09 -4.24 11.49
C LEU A 107 -14.77 -4.46 12.22
N PHE A 108 -13.73 -4.84 11.51
CA PHE A 108 -12.39 -5.00 12.06
C PHE A 108 -11.84 -3.71 12.68
N LEU A 109 -11.96 -2.57 11.97
CA LEU A 109 -11.49 -1.27 12.46
C LEU A 109 -12.38 -0.65 13.54
N ALA A 110 -13.56 -1.19 13.79
CA ALA A 110 -14.36 -0.83 14.96
C ALA A 110 -13.78 -1.45 16.25
N GLU A 111 -13.14 -2.62 16.16
CA GLU A 111 -12.48 -3.29 17.28
C GLU A 111 -11.01 -2.86 17.40
N HIS A 112 -10.35 -2.59 16.28
CA HIS A 112 -8.95 -2.16 16.17
C HIS A 112 -8.87 -0.77 15.49
N PRO A 113 -9.12 0.33 16.24
CA PRO A 113 -9.32 1.66 15.64
C PRO A 113 -8.17 2.19 14.79
N VAL A 114 -6.96 1.69 15.02
CA VAL A 114 -5.75 1.99 14.25
C VAL A 114 -5.01 0.71 13.93
N LEU A 115 -4.63 0.55 12.67
CA LEU A 115 -3.81 -0.56 12.21
C LEU A 115 -2.48 -0.05 11.65
N LEU A 116 -1.36 -0.61 12.15
CA LEU A 116 -0.04 -0.43 11.58
C LEU A 116 0.28 -1.55 10.61
N LEU A 117 0.77 -1.18 9.44
CA LEU A 117 1.15 -2.08 8.35
C LEU A 117 2.52 -1.68 7.77
N PRO A 118 3.21 -2.58 7.07
CA PRO A 118 4.30 -2.17 6.19
C PRO A 118 3.75 -1.32 5.03
N VAL A 119 4.53 -0.35 4.55
CA VAL A 119 4.18 0.40 3.33
C VAL A 119 4.33 -0.49 2.10
N SER A 120 5.44 -1.23 2.03
CA SER A 120 5.77 -2.19 0.97
C SER A 120 6.39 -3.42 1.61
N ALA A 121 6.38 -4.54 0.92
CA ALA A 121 7.06 -5.76 1.37
C ALA A 121 8.58 -5.66 1.31
N GLU A 122 9.10 -4.76 0.48
CA GLU A 122 10.52 -4.56 0.22
C GLU A 122 10.92 -3.10 0.49
N LEU A 123 12.22 -2.87 0.58
CA LEU A 123 12.79 -1.52 0.54
C LEU A 123 12.47 -0.83 -0.79
N PRO A 124 12.62 0.49 -0.90
CA PRO A 124 12.48 1.18 -2.18
C PRO A 124 13.23 0.45 -3.28
N PHE A 125 12.55 0.25 -4.40
CA PHE A 125 13.08 -0.50 -5.53
C PHE A 125 14.20 0.27 -6.23
N PRO A 126 15.15 -0.46 -6.88
CA PRO A 126 16.03 0.18 -7.84
C PRO A 126 15.24 0.91 -8.92
N ASP A 127 15.79 2.01 -9.40
CA ASP A 127 15.20 2.75 -10.52
C ASP A 127 15.05 1.85 -11.76
N GLY A 128 13.87 1.92 -12.38
CA GLY A 128 13.58 1.14 -13.58
C GLY A 128 13.33 -0.37 -13.38
N LEU A 129 13.26 -0.87 -12.14
CA LEU A 129 13.01 -2.31 -11.91
C LEU A 129 11.72 -2.80 -12.58
N ASP A 130 10.68 -2.00 -12.60
CA ASP A 130 9.40 -2.31 -13.26
C ASP A 130 9.49 -2.35 -14.80
N LEU A 131 10.59 -1.84 -15.35
CA LEU A 131 10.91 -1.89 -16.79
C LEU A 131 11.80 -3.07 -17.17
N GLU A 132 12.32 -3.83 -16.20
CA GLU A 132 13.15 -5.02 -16.43
C GLU A 132 12.32 -6.25 -16.87
N GLY A 133 11.30 -6.03 -17.68
CA GLY A 133 10.41 -7.08 -18.18
C GLY A 133 9.34 -7.50 -17.16
N GLU A 134 8.67 -8.61 -17.50
CA GLU A 134 7.49 -9.08 -16.74
C GLU A 134 7.81 -9.40 -15.27
N GLY A 135 9.00 -9.98 -15.03
CA GLY A 135 9.42 -10.35 -13.68
C GLY A 135 9.63 -9.16 -12.75
N GLY A 136 10.27 -8.09 -13.23
CA GLY A 136 10.48 -6.84 -12.48
C GLY A 136 9.15 -6.15 -12.15
N PHE A 137 8.30 -5.98 -13.16
CA PHE A 137 6.97 -5.40 -13.00
C PHE A 137 6.13 -6.13 -11.92
N TRP A 138 6.01 -7.45 -12.03
CA TRP A 138 5.19 -8.20 -11.08
C TRP A 138 5.82 -8.30 -9.68
N ARG A 139 7.14 -8.19 -9.55
CA ARG A 139 7.79 -8.07 -8.24
C ARG A 139 7.37 -6.78 -7.54
N VAL A 140 7.48 -5.64 -8.22
CA VAL A 140 7.02 -4.34 -7.70
C VAL A 140 5.53 -4.40 -7.34
N TRP A 141 4.71 -4.92 -8.26
CA TRP A 141 3.27 -5.06 -8.06
C TRP A 141 2.90 -5.87 -6.82
N LYS A 142 3.54 -7.02 -6.61
CA LYS A 142 3.29 -7.89 -5.45
C LYS A 142 3.72 -7.22 -4.14
N ALA A 143 4.89 -6.61 -4.12
CA ALA A 143 5.42 -5.97 -2.92
C ALA A 143 4.53 -4.81 -2.42
N GLN A 144 3.75 -4.18 -3.31
CA GLN A 144 2.84 -3.08 -3.01
C GLN A 144 1.41 -3.52 -2.66
N LEU A 145 1.20 -4.74 -2.18
CA LEU A 145 -0.13 -5.27 -1.84
C LEU A 145 -0.94 -4.32 -0.95
N VAL A 146 -0.33 -3.75 0.09
CA VAL A 146 -1.00 -2.82 1.02
C VAL A 146 -1.49 -1.59 0.27
N GLN A 147 -0.65 -0.98 -0.55
CA GLN A 147 -0.98 0.23 -1.32
C GLN A 147 -2.03 -0.02 -2.39
N ARG A 148 -2.13 -1.24 -2.90
CA ARG A 148 -3.15 -1.62 -3.88
C ARG A 148 -4.50 -1.97 -3.23
N GLY A 149 -4.49 -2.54 -2.01
CA GLY A 149 -5.72 -2.97 -1.35
C GLY A 149 -6.49 -1.82 -0.68
N LEU A 150 -5.80 -0.92 0.01
CA LEU A 150 -6.43 0.13 0.80
C LEU A 150 -7.34 1.08 0.01
N PRO A 151 -6.98 1.56 -1.21
CA PRO A 151 -7.82 2.51 -1.96
C PRO A 151 -9.20 1.96 -2.31
N ALA A 152 -9.33 0.65 -2.56
CA ALA A 152 -10.62 0.03 -2.87
C ALA A 152 -11.69 0.30 -1.81
N MET A 153 -11.26 0.44 -0.56
CA MET A 153 -12.15 0.58 0.59
C MET A 153 -12.39 2.04 1.00
N GLY A 154 -11.58 2.99 0.48
CA GLY A 154 -11.68 4.41 0.85
C GLY A 154 -11.31 4.68 2.31
N LEU A 155 -10.41 3.90 2.88
CA LEU A 155 -9.93 4.09 4.25
C LEU A 155 -8.87 5.20 4.31
N PRO A 156 -8.87 6.05 5.37
CA PRO A 156 -7.80 7.00 5.58
C PRO A 156 -6.49 6.25 5.89
N GLY A 157 -5.41 6.73 5.29
CA GLY A 157 -4.08 6.18 5.47
C GLY A 157 -3.03 7.28 5.59
N LEU A 158 -2.06 7.06 6.45
CA LEU A 158 -0.92 7.95 6.67
C LEU A 158 0.38 7.16 6.66
N THR A 159 1.36 7.60 5.90
CA THR A 159 2.71 7.03 5.94
C THR A 159 3.62 7.89 6.81
N VAL A 160 4.37 7.24 7.70
CA VAL A 160 5.32 7.90 8.59
C VAL A 160 6.69 7.23 8.46
N SER A 161 7.72 8.03 8.20
CA SER A 161 9.10 7.53 8.19
C SER A 161 9.58 7.27 9.62
N THR A 162 10.20 6.12 9.85
CA THR A 162 10.69 5.72 11.18
C THR A 162 12.19 5.66 11.28
N LYS A 163 12.89 5.32 10.20
CA LYS A 163 14.35 5.18 10.19
C LYS A 163 14.95 5.30 8.80
N LEU A 164 16.27 5.41 8.76
CA LEU A 164 17.07 5.23 7.54
C LEU A 164 17.78 3.88 7.57
N ILE A 165 17.91 3.26 6.42
CA ILE A 165 18.80 2.11 6.16
C ILE A 165 19.83 2.57 5.13
N GLY A 166 21.04 2.91 5.62
CA GLY A 166 21.94 3.73 4.83
C GLY A 166 21.31 5.11 4.58
N SER A 167 21.12 5.47 3.32
CA SER A 167 20.42 6.69 2.90
C SER A 167 18.93 6.49 2.60
N ILE A 168 18.43 5.25 2.67
CA ILE A 168 17.08 4.89 2.24
C ILE A 168 16.09 5.10 3.40
N PRO A 169 15.08 5.97 3.27
CA PRO A 169 14.04 6.12 4.28
C PRO A 169 13.10 4.90 4.28
N VAL A 170 12.80 4.41 5.47
CA VAL A 170 11.83 3.34 5.68
C VAL A 170 10.78 3.81 6.68
N GLY A 171 9.52 3.55 6.36
CA GLY A 171 8.39 3.96 7.17
C GLY A 171 7.32 2.88 7.29
N VAL A 172 6.23 3.29 7.90
CA VAL A 172 5.06 2.45 8.16
C VAL A 172 3.80 3.10 7.62
N GLN A 173 2.83 2.27 7.27
CA GLN A 173 1.48 2.69 6.91
C GLN A 173 0.57 2.61 8.15
N ILE A 174 -0.08 3.69 8.46
CA ILE A 174 -1.13 3.79 9.47
C ILE A 174 -2.48 3.82 8.76
N VAL A 175 -3.43 3.02 9.21
CA VAL A 175 -4.78 2.94 8.65
C VAL A 175 -5.79 3.07 9.78
N ALA A 176 -6.88 3.78 9.54
CA ALA A 176 -8.00 3.91 10.47
C ALA A 176 -9.35 3.71 9.78
N GLY A 177 -10.43 3.68 10.55
CA GLY A 177 -11.78 3.61 10.02
C GLY A 177 -12.17 4.83 9.19
N HIS A 178 -13.24 4.72 8.39
CA HIS A 178 -13.73 5.82 7.57
C HIS A 178 -13.94 7.10 8.41
N PHE A 179 -13.50 8.23 7.87
CA PHE A 179 -13.58 9.55 8.49
C PHE A 179 -12.83 9.66 9.83
N ARG A 180 -11.83 8.80 10.06
CA ARG A 180 -10.98 8.81 11.25
C ARG A 180 -9.53 9.19 10.91
N GLU A 181 -9.37 10.17 10.03
CA GLU A 181 -8.07 10.80 9.72
C GLU A 181 -7.40 11.35 10.99
N ASP A 182 -8.22 11.78 11.96
CA ASP A 182 -7.77 12.22 13.28
C ASP A 182 -6.91 11.17 13.99
N LEU A 183 -7.31 9.90 13.94
CA LEU A 183 -6.55 8.79 14.53
C LEU A 183 -5.23 8.52 13.80
N CYS A 184 -5.25 8.58 12.46
CA CYS A 184 -4.02 8.47 11.68
C CYS A 184 -3.02 9.57 12.07
N LEU A 185 -3.48 10.82 12.17
CA LEU A 185 -2.64 11.97 12.55
C LEU A 185 -2.14 11.88 13.99
N LEU A 186 -2.97 11.45 14.94
CA LEU A 186 -2.57 11.26 16.33
C LEU A 186 -1.50 10.17 16.47
N ALA A 187 -1.69 9.03 15.80
CA ALA A 187 -0.71 7.94 15.80
C ALA A 187 0.58 8.36 15.09
N GLY A 188 0.48 9.02 13.93
CA GLY A 188 1.63 9.55 13.20
C GLY A 188 2.45 10.51 14.06
N LYS A 189 1.80 11.48 14.69
CA LYS A 189 2.45 12.43 15.61
C LYS A 189 3.15 11.72 16.79
N ALA A 190 2.56 10.68 17.36
CA ALA A 190 3.16 9.91 18.44
C ALA A 190 4.42 9.17 17.99
N ILE A 191 4.42 8.64 16.75
CA ILE A 191 5.59 7.99 16.16
C ILE A 191 6.69 9.02 15.88
N GLU A 192 6.35 10.15 15.25
CA GLU A 192 7.31 11.22 14.90
C GLU A 192 7.94 11.91 16.12
N ALA A 193 7.21 12.03 17.23
CA ALA A 193 7.71 12.64 18.47
C ALA A 193 8.96 11.94 19.03
N ARG A 194 9.22 10.71 18.62
CA ARG A 194 10.43 9.93 18.98
C ARG A 194 11.60 10.13 18.00
N GLY A 195 11.48 11.08 17.10
CA GLY A 195 12.46 11.43 16.09
C GLY A 195 12.24 10.70 14.78
N THR A 196 12.14 11.46 13.71
CA THR A 196 12.22 10.97 12.34
C THR A 196 13.62 11.26 11.83
N PRO A 197 14.24 10.35 11.06
CA PRO A 197 15.50 10.67 10.45
C PRO A 197 15.31 11.84 9.47
N VAL A 198 16.17 12.84 9.60
CA VAL A 198 16.28 13.90 8.59
C VAL A 198 16.97 13.27 7.38
N ALA A 199 16.18 12.89 6.38
CA ALA A 199 16.74 12.58 5.07
C ALA A 199 17.01 13.92 4.38
N PRO A 200 18.25 14.26 4.01
CA PRO A 200 18.49 15.42 3.18
C PRO A 200 17.79 15.19 1.84
N ILE A 201 16.81 16.01 1.53
CA ILE A 201 16.30 16.12 0.17
C ILE A 201 17.33 16.99 -0.55
N ASP A 202 18.12 16.39 -1.42
CA ASP A 202 18.98 17.13 -2.32
C ASP A 202 18.27 17.27 -3.68
N PRO A 203 17.56 18.38 -3.91
CA PRO A 203 16.88 18.62 -5.18
C PRO A 203 17.85 19.11 -6.27
N GLY A 204 19.12 19.21 -5.97
CA GLY A 204 20.15 19.82 -6.83
C GLY A 204 21.18 18.84 -7.38
N GLY A 205 20.87 17.52 -7.39
CA GLY A 205 21.71 16.53 -8.07
C GLY A 205 21.53 16.53 -9.56
#